data_db3597c2759aa976354d62448bfb135d
#
_entry.id   db3597c2759aa976354d62448bfb135d
#
_cell.length_a   1.000
_cell.length_b   1.000
_cell.length_c   1.000
_cell.angle_alpha   90.00
_cell.angle_beta   90.00
_cell.angle_gamma   90.00
#
_symmetry.space_group_name_H-M   'P 1'
#
loop_
_entity.id
_entity.type
_entity.pdbx_description
1 polymer ?
#
loop_
_entity_poly.entity_id
_entity_poly.type
_entity_poly.pdbx_seq_one_letter_code
_entity_poly.pdbx_strand_id
1 'polypeptide(L)'
;MALPSDFSSNKISGPRVYLVTGATGAIGKAIARKLAETKYSEVVLVCRDQNKAEQTVKEIIDLTGNSRVRFELADLSRYGDIRRLVERWAGPLHGLINNAACTPRTRQETPEGIEMQFATNVLGYFRLIDEFTAILKASAPARVINVASYWAGGLDLSDLEFTRRRYNNDQAYRQSKQADRMLSAAFSEKLEPFHIAVNACHPGDVNSTLSNNLGFGGHETPDQGAGTPVWLATHPIGQQKTGRYYEHRNEATCTFSRDKQAVNALYEICANYSNCINGTKGEEQ
;
A
#
# COMPACT_ATOMS: atom_id res chain seq x y z
N MET A 1 15.24 3.82 -36.42
CA MET A 1 14.13 2.87 -36.24
C MET A 1 13.06 3.57 -35.39
N ALA A 2 11.95 3.96 -36.01
CA ALA A 2 10.89 4.70 -35.36
C ALA A 2 10.11 3.77 -34.40
N LEU A 3 9.83 4.23 -33.21
CA LEU A 3 9.00 3.52 -32.22
C LEU A 3 7.55 3.44 -32.76
N PRO A 4 6.83 2.32 -32.56
CA PRO A 4 5.45 2.21 -32.99
C PRO A 4 4.58 3.18 -32.18
N SER A 5 3.91 4.06 -32.85
CA SER A 5 2.95 5.05 -32.35
C SER A 5 1.55 4.45 -32.24
N ASP A 6 1.36 3.36 -31.52
CA ASP A 6 0.02 2.80 -31.28
C ASP A 6 -0.18 2.37 -29.84
N PHE A 7 -0.19 3.37 -28.93
CA PHE A 7 -1.03 3.29 -27.76
C PHE A 7 -2.38 3.94 -28.13
N SER A 8 -3.15 3.24 -28.97
CA SER A 8 -4.54 3.58 -29.21
C SER A 8 -5.24 3.59 -27.87
N SER A 9 -5.75 4.76 -27.51
CA SER A 9 -6.58 5.05 -26.36
C SER A 9 -7.73 4.04 -26.28
N ASN A 10 -7.57 2.96 -25.51
CA ASN A 10 -8.71 2.31 -24.91
C ASN A 10 -9.42 3.39 -24.08
N LYS A 11 -10.50 3.93 -24.59
CA LYS A 11 -11.36 4.90 -23.89
C LYS A 11 -11.86 4.18 -22.63
N ILE A 12 -11.19 4.42 -21.51
CA ILE A 12 -11.72 4.06 -20.20
C ILE A 12 -13.00 4.88 -20.08
N SER A 13 -14.15 4.25 -20.24
CA SER A 13 -15.46 4.88 -20.12
C SER A 13 -15.78 5.01 -18.62
N GLY A 14 -15.31 6.09 -17.98
CA GLY A 14 -15.58 6.34 -16.58
C GLY A 14 -14.38 6.92 -15.82
N PRO A 15 -14.55 7.24 -14.54
CA PRO A 15 -13.47 7.76 -13.71
C PRO A 15 -12.41 6.68 -13.45
N ARG A 16 -11.15 7.11 -13.27
CA ARG A 16 -10.13 6.25 -12.70
C ARG A 16 -10.35 6.11 -11.20
N VAL A 17 -10.50 4.88 -10.73
CA VAL A 17 -10.77 4.58 -9.32
C VAL A 17 -9.46 4.28 -8.59
N TYR A 18 -9.23 5.02 -7.50
CA TYR A 18 -8.07 4.88 -6.62
C TYR A 18 -8.50 4.49 -5.22
N LEU A 19 -7.86 3.48 -4.64
CA LEU A 19 -8.01 3.10 -3.25
C LEU A 19 -6.76 3.56 -2.48
N VAL A 20 -6.96 4.32 -1.39
CA VAL A 20 -5.88 4.81 -0.54
C VAL A 20 -6.07 4.29 0.88
N THR A 21 -5.10 3.52 1.38
CA THR A 21 -5.15 3.00 2.75
C THR A 21 -4.53 3.98 3.74
N GLY A 22 -5.05 3.99 4.98
CA GLY A 22 -4.60 4.94 6.01
C GLY A 22 -4.91 6.40 5.65
N ALA A 23 -5.99 6.63 4.90
CA ALA A 23 -6.31 7.91 4.28
C ALA A 23 -6.79 8.99 5.27
N THR A 24 -6.98 8.67 6.56
CA THR A 24 -7.21 9.64 7.64
C THR A 24 -5.91 10.11 8.31
N GLY A 25 -4.77 9.51 8.00
CA GLY A 25 -3.45 9.93 8.45
C GLY A 25 -2.87 11.05 7.58
N ALA A 26 -1.81 11.71 8.05
CA ALA A 26 -1.22 12.89 7.40
C ALA A 26 -0.92 12.67 5.90
N ILE A 27 -0.10 11.68 5.57
CA ILE A 27 0.31 11.40 4.18
C ILE A 27 -0.87 10.85 3.37
N GLY A 28 -1.63 9.89 3.92
CA GLY A 28 -2.74 9.26 3.21
C GLY A 28 -3.86 10.24 2.84
N LYS A 29 -4.19 11.18 3.73
CA LYS A 29 -5.16 12.26 3.45
C LYS A 29 -4.66 13.17 2.31
N ALA A 30 -3.37 13.55 2.34
CA ALA A 30 -2.78 14.36 1.29
C ALA A 30 -2.74 13.62 -0.06
N ILE A 31 -2.44 12.31 -0.07
CA ILE A 31 -2.52 11.47 -1.27
C ILE A 31 -3.95 11.46 -1.82
N ALA A 32 -4.94 11.14 -0.97
CA ALA A 32 -6.33 11.06 -1.37
C ALA A 32 -6.84 12.39 -1.94
N ARG A 33 -6.52 13.53 -1.29
CA ARG A 33 -6.88 14.86 -1.77
C ARG A 33 -6.26 15.15 -3.13
N LYS A 34 -4.94 14.93 -3.30
CA LYS A 34 -4.26 15.18 -4.59
C LYS A 34 -4.78 14.28 -5.72
N LEU A 35 -5.17 13.04 -5.41
CA LEU A 35 -5.84 12.17 -6.40
C LEU A 35 -7.23 12.68 -6.74
N ALA A 36 -7.98 13.22 -5.75
CA ALA A 36 -9.30 13.81 -5.99
C ALA A 36 -9.24 15.08 -6.85
N GLU A 37 -8.13 15.82 -6.85
CA GLU A 37 -7.86 16.97 -7.73
C GLU A 37 -7.64 16.55 -9.19
N THR A 38 -7.36 15.27 -9.48
CA THR A 38 -7.15 14.82 -10.86
C THR A 38 -8.49 14.69 -11.60
N LYS A 39 -8.51 15.07 -12.90
CA LYS A 39 -9.72 14.95 -13.71
C LYS A 39 -10.20 13.51 -13.80
N TYR A 40 -11.51 13.32 -13.68
CA TYR A 40 -12.16 12.00 -13.79
C TYR A 40 -11.59 10.96 -12.83
N SER A 41 -11.32 11.35 -11.59
CA SER A 41 -10.96 10.44 -10.52
C SER A 41 -12.13 10.12 -9.60
N GLU A 42 -12.16 8.89 -9.10
CA GLU A 42 -12.90 8.47 -7.92
C GLU A 42 -11.87 8.00 -6.86
N VAL A 43 -12.04 8.44 -5.62
CA VAL A 43 -11.10 8.10 -4.54
C VAL A 43 -11.83 7.42 -3.39
N VAL A 44 -11.37 6.21 -3.07
CA VAL A 44 -11.90 5.41 -1.98
C VAL A 44 -10.89 5.39 -0.84
N LEU A 45 -11.29 5.95 0.29
CA LEU A 45 -10.49 6.00 1.51
C LEU A 45 -10.70 4.71 2.30
N VAL A 46 -9.64 3.95 2.60
CA VAL A 46 -9.74 2.82 3.54
C VAL A 46 -9.21 3.24 4.90
N CYS A 47 -10.08 3.18 5.90
CA CYS A 47 -9.86 3.70 7.25
C CYS A 47 -10.45 2.74 8.29
N ARG A 48 -10.06 2.90 9.57
CA ARG A 48 -10.61 2.11 10.70
C ARG A 48 -11.68 2.85 11.48
N ASP A 49 -11.65 4.17 11.48
CA ASP A 49 -12.50 5.05 12.30
C ASP A 49 -13.48 5.77 11.38
N GLN A 50 -14.76 5.47 11.56
CA GLN A 50 -15.86 6.01 10.75
C GLN A 50 -15.94 7.53 10.84
N ASN A 51 -15.90 8.10 12.05
CA ASN A 51 -16.05 9.54 12.24
C ASN A 51 -14.93 10.33 11.55
N LYS A 52 -13.68 9.83 11.67
CA LYS A 52 -12.54 10.42 10.96
C LYS A 52 -12.65 10.25 9.45
N ALA A 53 -13.19 9.13 8.99
CA ALA A 53 -13.38 8.88 7.57
C ALA A 53 -14.41 9.85 6.96
N GLU A 54 -15.58 10.00 7.60
CA GLU A 54 -16.64 10.94 7.20
C GLU A 54 -16.13 12.37 7.15
N GLN A 55 -15.43 12.81 8.21
CA GLN A 55 -14.82 14.14 8.25
C GLN A 55 -13.80 14.33 7.11
N THR A 56 -12.94 13.33 6.89
CA THR A 56 -11.89 13.41 5.84
C THR A 56 -12.50 13.47 4.44
N VAL A 57 -13.54 12.66 4.17
CA VAL A 57 -14.27 12.70 2.89
C VAL A 57 -14.87 14.09 2.68
N LYS A 58 -15.57 14.63 3.68
CA LYS A 58 -16.16 15.97 3.61
C LYS A 58 -15.11 17.04 3.31
N GLU A 59 -14.00 17.04 4.06
CA GLU A 59 -12.89 17.99 3.84
C GLU A 59 -12.30 17.90 2.42
N ILE A 60 -12.11 16.69 1.90
CA ILE A 60 -11.57 16.51 0.54
C ILE A 60 -12.56 17.01 -0.51
N ILE A 61 -13.86 16.71 -0.37
CA ILE A 61 -14.91 17.21 -1.29
C ILE A 61 -14.96 18.74 -1.25
N ASP A 62 -14.96 19.33 -0.06
CA ASP A 62 -15.02 20.79 0.10
C ASP A 62 -13.79 21.49 -0.53
N LEU A 63 -12.60 20.88 -0.43
CA LEU A 63 -11.37 21.44 -0.97
C LEU A 63 -11.20 21.25 -2.49
N THR A 64 -11.69 20.13 -3.02
CA THR A 64 -11.41 19.75 -4.43
C THR A 64 -12.59 19.92 -5.36
N GLY A 65 -13.79 20.04 -4.82
CA GLY A 65 -15.04 20.02 -5.59
C GLY A 65 -15.40 18.65 -6.20
N ASN A 66 -14.61 17.61 -5.90
CA ASN A 66 -14.85 16.27 -6.43
C ASN A 66 -15.77 15.47 -5.51
N SER A 67 -17.04 15.31 -5.92
CA SER A 67 -18.03 14.53 -5.16
C SER A 67 -17.84 13.01 -5.22
N ARG A 68 -16.89 12.51 -6.03
CA ARG A 68 -16.59 11.06 -6.15
C ARG A 68 -15.50 10.64 -5.15
N VAL A 69 -15.66 11.07 -3.88
CA VAL A 69 -14.82 10.65 -2.77
C VAL A 69 -15.70 9.93 -1.77
N ARG A 70 -15.34 8.70 -1.44
CA ARG A 70 -16.07 7.87 -0.47
C ARG A 70 -15.10 7.10 0.42
N PHE A 71 -15.58 6.41 1.42
CA PHE A 71 -14.75 5.58 2.27
C PHE A 71 -15.30 4.16 2.43
N GLU A 72 -14.41 3.27 2.83
CA GLU A 72 -14.67 1.91 3.25
C GLU A 72 -13.97 1.69 4.61
N LEU A 73 -14.62 0.94 5.50
CA LEU A 73 -14.05 0.61 6.80
C LEU A 73 -13.38 -0.76 6.73
N ALA A 74 -12.09 -0.81 7.09
CA ALA A 74 -11.34 -2.04 7.27
C ALA A 74 -10.15 -1.82 8.21
N ASP A 75 -9.91 -2.76 9.10
CA ASP A 75 -8.65 -2.87 9.84
C ASP A 75 -7.70 -3.79 9.09
N LEU A 76 -6.65 -3.23 8.53
CA LEU A 76 -5.69 -3.97 7.68
C LEU A 76 -4.81 -4.95 8.48
N SER A 77 -4.81 -4.85 9.79
CA SER A 77 -4.17 -5.87 10.64
C SER A 77 -4.98 -7.17 10.72
N ARG A 78 -6.24 -7.16 10.25
CA ARG A 78 -7.18 -8.28 10.30
C ARG A 78 -7.51 -8.79 8.90
N TYR A 79 -7.18 -10.04 8.64
CA TYR A 79 -7.43 -10.63 7.31
C TYR A 79 -8.92 -10.67 6.96
N GLY A 80 -9.78 -10.99 7.92
CA GLY A 80 -11.22 -11.01 7.70
C GLY A 80 -11.81 -9.65 7.28
N ASP A 81 -11.24 -8.52 7.74
CA ASP A 81 -11.67 -7.19 7.31
C ASP A 81 -11.27 -6.90 5.87
N ILE A 82 -10.07 -7.30 5.47
CA ILE A 82 -9.59 -7.16 4.08
C ILE A 82 -10.49 -7.98 3.14
N ARG A 83 -10.79 -9.23 3.47
CA ARG A 83 -11.69 -10.07 2.66
C ARG A 83 -13.08 -9.44 2.53
N ARG A 84 -13.67 -9.00 3.65
CA ARG A 84 -14.98 -8.30 3.60
C ARG A 84 -14.94 -7.02 2.78
N LEU A 85 -13.81 -6.29 2.79
CA LEU A 85 -13.63 -5.12 1.92
C LEU A 85 -13.69 -5.52 0.43
N VAL A 86 -12.99 -6.58 0.05
CA VAL A 86 -12.96 -7.05 -1.34
C VAL A 86 -14.31 -7.66 -1.77
N GLU A 87 -14.96 -8.44 -0.91
CA GLU A 87 -16.27 -9.05 -1.17
C GLU A 87 -17.37 -8.01 -1.45
N ARG A 88 -17.33 -6.84 -0.77
CA ARG A 88 -18.30 -5.76 -1.01
C ARG A 88 -17.84 -4.74 -2.04
N TRP A 89 -16.62 -4.89 -2.59
CA TRP A 89 -16.11 -3.96 -3.60
C TRP A 89 -16.90 -4.05 -4.89
N ALA A 90 -17.36 -2.92 -5.37
CA ALA A 90 -18.08 -2.81 -6.64
C ALA A 90 -17.32 -1.89 -7.61
N GLY A 91 -17.23 -2.34 -8.87
CA GLY A 91 -16.60 -1.58 -9.94
C GLY A 91 -15.09 -1.79 -10.10
N PRO A 92 -14.44 -0.98 -10.95
CA PRO A 92 -13.03 -1.13 -11.26
C PRO A 92 -12.12 -0.62 -10.14
N LEU A 93 -10.85 -1.04 -10.17
CA LEU A 93 -9.77 -0.51 -9.34
C LEU A 93 -8.53 -0.28 -10.22
N HIS A 94 -8.23 0.98 -10.51
CA HIS A 94 -7.11 1.35 -11.38
C HIS A 94 -5.82 1.69 -10.61
N GLY A 95 -5.92 2.04 -9.33
CA GLY A 95 -4.80 2.33 -8.48
C GLY A 95 -5.02 1.90 -7.04
N LEU A 96 -4.16 1.03 -6.53
CA LEU A 96 -4.10 0.63 -5.12
C LEU A 96 -2.91 1.30 -4.47
N ILE A 97 -3.15 2.23 -3.54
CA ILE A 97 -2.11 2.94 -2.82
C ILE A 97 -2.06 2.42 -1.38
N ASN A 98 -1.14 1.51 -1.13
CA ASN A 98 -0.85 0.98 0.19
C ASN A 98 0.01 1.99 0.97
N ASN A 99 -0.62 2.73 1.88
CA ASN A 99 0.02 3.77 2.68
C ASN A 99 -0.17 3.56 4.19
N ALA A 100 -1.18 2.81 4.61
CA ALA A 100 -1.43 2.57 6.03
C ALA A 100 -0.21 1.93 6.72
N ALA A 101 0.19 2.50 7.85
CA ALA A 101 1.24 1.94 8.69
C ALA A 101 1.00 2.27 10.17
N CYS A 102 1.54 1.46 11.06
CA CYS A 102 1.56 1.71 12.49
C CYS A 102 2.97 1.47 13.05
N THR A 103 3.26 2.08 14.21
CA THR A 103 4.56 1.98 14.91
C THR A 103 4.34 1.97 16.42
N PRO A 104 3.69 0.92 16.97
CA PRO A 104 3.50 0.82 18.41
C PRO A 104 4.86 0.77 19.13
N ARG A 105 4.99 1.50 20.26
CA ARG A 105 6.24 1.60 21.01
C ARG A 105 6.62 0.31 21.74
N THR A 106 5.62 -0.52 22.02
CA THR A 106 5.77 -1.86 22.63
C THR A 106 5.21 -2.90 21.69
N ARG A 107 5.69 -4.15 21.78
CA ARG A 107 5.16 -5.26 21.02
C ARG A 107 3.66 -5.43 21.35
N GLN A 108 2.86 -5.43 20.33
CA GLN A 108 1.42 -5.69 20.39
C GLN A 108 1.07 -6.77 19.37
N GLU A 109 0.01 -7.50 19.64
CA GLU A 109 -0.50 -8.53 18.74
C GLU A 109 -1.91 -8.19 18.27
N THR A 110 -2.24 -8.67 17.07
CA THR A 110 -3.62 -8.69 16.58
C THR A 110 -4.42 -9.76 17.33
N PRO A 111 -5.74 -9.79 17.20
CA PRO A 111 -6.54 -10.91 17.72
C PRO A 111 -6.16 -12.27 17.13
N GLU A 112 -5.52 -12.30 15.96
CA GLU A 112 -4.98 -13.50 15.34
C GLU A 112 -3.60 -13.89 15.87
N GLY A 113 -3.05 -13.17 16.86
CA GLY A 113 -1.75 -13.44 17.48
C GLY A 113 -0.53 -12.96 16.68
N ILE A 114 -0.73 -12.14 15.66
CA ILE A 114 0.35 -11.65 14.78
C ILE A 114 0.87 -10.29 15.29
N GLU A 115 2.20 -10.07 15.25
CA GLU A 115 2.79 -8.79 15.64
C GLU A 115 2.21 -7.64 14.80
N MET A 116 1.86 -6.54 15.47
CA MET A 116 1.02 -5.48 14.92
C MET A 116 1.65 -4.75 13.72
N GLN A 117 2.97 -4.49 13.71
CA GLN A 117 3.62 -3.86 12.57
C GLN A 117 3.73 -4.83 11.39
N PHE A 118 4.07 -6.08 11.64
CA PHE A 118 4.10 -7.10 10.60
C PHE A 118 2.71 -7.31 10.01
N ALA A 119 1.67 -7.43 10.85
CA ALA A 119 0.30 -7.60 10.41
C ALA A 119 -0.20 -6.42 9.56
N THR A 120 0.03 -5.16 10.02
CA THR A 120 -0.51 -3.97 9.36
C THR A 120 0.34 -3.54 8.17
N ASN A 121 1.67 -3.38 8.38
CA ASN A 121 2.55 -2.76 7.41
C ASN A 121 2.94 -3.73 6.29
N VAL A 122 3.04 -5.04 6.58
CA VAL A 122 3.51 -6.07 5.64
C VAL A 122 2.36 -6.92 5.13
N LEU A 123 1.72 -7.70 6.03
CA LEU A 123 0.63 -8.60 5.62
C LEU A 123 -0.59 -7.83 5.10
N GLY A 124 -0.88 -6.66 5.65
CA GLY A 124 -1.95 -5.79 5.14
C GLY A 124 -1.74 -5.41 3.68
N TYR A 125 -0.52 -5.02 3.30
CA TYR A 125 -0.18 -4.70 1.90
C TYR A 125 -0.21 -5.94 1.01
N PHE A 126 0.42 -7.03 1.48
CA PHE A 126 0.41 -8.31 0.76
C PHE A 126 -1.02 -8.77 0.45
N ARG A 127 -1.86 -8.87 1.48
CA ARG A 127 -3.25 -9.35 1.39
C ARG A 127 -4.12 -8.46 0.52
N LEU A 128 -3.96 -7.13 0.59
CA LEU A 128 -4.69 -6.22 -0.30
C LEU A 128 -4.32 -6.44 -1.76
N ILE A 129 -3.04 -6.60 -2.09
CA ILE A 129 -2.62 -6.85 -3.46
C ILE A 129 -3.18 -8.20 -3.94
N ASP A 130 -3.05 -9.23 -3.12
CA ASP A 130 -3.46 -10.60 -3.45
C ASP A 130 -4.98 -10.68 -3.67
N GLU A 131 -5.77 -10.22 -2.71
CA GLU A 131 -7.24 -10.26 -2.75
C GLU A 131 -7.84 -9.36 -3.84
N PHE A 132 -7.25 -8.18 -4.11
CA PHE A 132 -7.69 -7.30 -5.20
C PHE A 132 -7.14 -7.71 -6.58
N THR A 133 -6.32 -8.75 -6.68
CA THR A 133 -5.67 -9.14 -7.96
C THR A 133 -6.67 -9.38 -9.08
N ALA A 134 -7.80 -10.05 -8.82
CA ALA A 134 -8.83 -10.30 -9.86
C ALA A 134 -9.44 -8.98 -10.36
N ILE A 135 -9.73 -8.04 -9.46
CA ILE A 135 -10.32 -6.74 -9.78
C ILE A 135 -9.30 -5.86 -10.53
N LEU A 136 -8.04 -5.86 -10.09
CA LEU A 136 -6.95 -5.13 -10.78
C LEU A 136 -6.74 -5.66 -12.20
N LYS A 137 -6.79 -6.98 -12.41
CA LYS A 137 -6.70 -7.60 -13.74
C LYS A 137 -7.86 -7.17 -14.64
N ALA A 138 -9.08 -7.18 -14.12
CA ALA A 138 -10.26 -6.75 -14.86
C ALA A 138 -10.24 -5.24 -15.17
N SER A 139 -9.49 -4.45 -14.42
CA SER A 139 -9.37 -2.99 -14.54
C SER A 139 -8.10 -2.54 -15.28
N ALA A 140 -7.30 -3.48 -15.77
CA ALA A 140 -6.01 -3.15 -16.39
C ALA A 140 -6.17 -2.18 -17.58
N PRO A 141 -5.22 -1.26 -17.77
CA PRO A 141 -3.96 -1.10 -17.03
C PRO A 141 -4.16 -0.50 -15.63
N ALA A 142 -3.60 -1.17 -14.62
CA ALA A 142 -3.73 -0.79 -13.22
C ALA A 142 -2.36 -0.65 -12.54
N ARG A 143 -2.33 -0.05 -11.35
CA ARG A 143 -1.10 0.24 -10.60
C ARG A 143 -1.25 -0.09 -9.14
N VAL A 144 -0.18 -0.60 -8.55
CA VAL A 144 -0.03 -0.74 -7.10
C VAL A 144 1.16 0.09 -6.66
N ILE A 145 0.96 0.96 -5.68
CA ILE A 145 1.99 1.81 -5.10
C ILE A 145 2.12 1.48 -3.61
N ASN A 146 3.25 0.90 -3.22
CA ASN A 146 3.55 0.60 -1.83
C ASN A 146 4.38 1.74 -1.22
N VAL A 147 3.80 2.46 -0.26
CA VAL A 147 4.51 3.51 0.49
C VAL A 147 5.43 2.83 1.49
N ALA A 148 6.69 2.72 1.11
CA ALA A 148 7.79 2.18 1.89
C ALA A 148 8.53 3.30 2.65
N SER A 149 9.84 3.17 2.79
CA SER A 149 10.72 4.21 3.37
C SER A 149 12.15 4.02 2.84
N TYR A 150 12.93 5.11 2.76
CA TYR A 150 14.38 5.00 2.58
C TYR A 150 15.03 4.36 3.82
N TRP A 151 14.42 4.53 4.98
CA TRP A 151 14.88 3.98 6.27
C TRP A 151 14.48 2.51 6.44
N ALA A 152 14.57 1.74 5.36
CA ALA A 152 14.32 0.30 5.31
C ALA A 152 15.61 -0.48 5.64
N GLY A 153 15.47 -1.65 6.27
CA GLY A 153 16.63 -2.52 6.54
C GLY A 153 16.43 -3.45 7.71
N GLY A 154 17.37 -4.40 7.86
CA GLY A 154 17.43 -5.30 9.01
C GLY A 154 16.36 -6.39 9.04
N LEU A 155 15.80 -6.75 7.88
CA LEU A 155 14.82 -7.82 7.77
C LEU A 155 15.45 -9.17 8.17
N ASP A 156 14.83 -9.82 9.15
CA ASP A 156 15.13 -11.18 9.58
C ASP A 156 13.95 -12.08 9.26
N LEU A 157 14.06 -12.86 8.17
CA LEU A 157 13.01 -13.79 7.73
C LEU A 157 12.72 -14.89 8.76
N SER A 158 13.64 -15.14 9.70
CA SER A 158 13.47 -16.16 10.73
C SER A 158 12.69 -15.66 11.95
N ASP A 159 12.50 -14.32 12.08
CA ASP A 159 11.82 -13.72 13.24
C ASP A 159 11.13 -12.40 12.86
N LEU A 160 10.19 -12.47 11.92
CA LEU A 160 9.45 -11.30 11.43
C LEU A 160 8.61 -10.63 12.51
N GLU A 161 8.21 -11.38 13.52
CA GLU A 161 7.29 -10.97 14.58
C GLU A 161 7.96 -10.63 15.91
N PHE A 162 9.29 -10.62 16.00
CA PHE A 162 10.01 -10.39 17.24
C PHE A 162 9.57 -11.35 18.37
N THR A 163 9.43 -12.62 18.06
CA THR A 163 9.12 -13.66 19.05
C THR A 163 10.36 -14.17 19.78
N ARG A 164 11.53 -14.04 19.18
CA ARG A 164 12.83 -14.47 19.70
C ARG A 164 13.73 -13.32 20.10
N ARG A 165 13.62 -12.19 19.42
CA ARG A 165 14.38 -10.95 19.68
C ARG A 165 13.59 -10.03 20.59
N ARG A 166 14.31 -9.22 21.39
CA ARG A 166 13.66 -8.11 22.10
C ARG A 166 13.04 -7.14 21.07
N TYR A 167 11.78 -6.82 21.27
CA TYR A 167 11.08 -5.87 20.42
C TYR A 167 11.72 -4.48 20.46
N ASN A 168 11.85 -3.90 19.29
CA ASN A 168 12.25 -2.52 19.09
C ASN A 168 11.42 -1.95 17.94
N ASN A 169 10.64 -0.89 18.19
CA ASN A 169 9.69 -0.37 17.21
C ASN A 169 10.36 0.21 15.97
N ASP A 170 11.57 0.75 16.10
CA ASP A 170 12.37 1.23 14.97
C ASP A 170 12.81 0.06 14.07
N GLN A 171 13.36 -1.00 14.66
CA GLN A 171 13.75 -2.20 13.91
C GLN A 171 12.55 -2.86 13.25
N ALA A 172 11.40 -2.96 13.96
CA ALA A 172 10.18 -3.52 13.41
C ALA A 172 9.66 -2.68 12.22
N TYR A 173 9.71 -1.36 12.33
CA TYR A 173 9.38 -0.46 11.23
C TYR A 173 10.33 -0.63 10.03
N ARG A 174 11.64 -0.57 10.27
CA ARG A 174 12.65 -0.68 9.21
C ARG A 174 12.55 -2.00 8.46
N GLN A 175 12.39 -3.13 9.16
CA GLN A 175 12.20 -4.42 8.50
C GLN A 175 10.87 -4.49 7.75
N SER A 176 9.78 -3.89 8.27
CA SER A 176 8.51 -3.86 7.55
C SER A 176 8.64 -3.09 6.22
N LYS A 177 9.39 -1.98 6.21
CA LYS A 177 9.61 -1.18 5.00
C LYS A 177 10.60 -1.83 4.02
N GLN A 178 11.53 -2.65 4.50
CA GLN A 178 12.31 -3.53 3.63
C GLN A 178 11.43 -4.61 3.00
N ALA A 179 10.55 -5.24 3.77
CA ALA A 179 9.59 -6.22 3.28
C ALA A 179 8.67 -5.62 2.19
N ASP A 180 8.14 -4.40 2.39
CA ASP A 180 7.32 -3.71 1.39
C ASP A 180 8.06 -3.52 0.06
N ARG A 181 9.35 -3.18 0.09
CA ARG A 181 10.18 -3.02 -1.12
C ARG A 181 10.44 -4.37 -1.81
N MET A 182 10.68 -5.44 -1.05
CA MET A 182 10.89 -6.80 -1.58
C MET A 182 9.59 -7.37 -2.16
N LEU A 183 8.46 -7.24 -1.46
CA LEU A 183 7.16 -7.68 -1.95
C LEU A 183 6.71 -6.92 -3.18
N SER A 184 7.06 -5.63 -3.31
CA SER A 184 6.80 -4.87 -4.55
C SER A 184 7.51 -5.50 -5.75
N ALA A 185 8.74 -6.00 -5.57
CA ALA A 185 9.46 -6.71 -6.62
C ALA A 185 8.83 -8.08 -6.93
N ALA A 186 8.44 -8.85 -5.90
CA ALA A 186 7.78 -10.13 -6.09
C ALA A 186 6.45 -10.01 -6.85
N PHE A 187 5.58 -9.08 -6.41
CA PHE A 187 4.30 -8.85 -7.08
C PHE A 187 4.46 -8.26 -8.48
N SER A 188 5.51 -7.45 -8.73
CA SER A 188 5.75 -6.90 -10.06
C SER A 188 5.96 -8.00 -11.11
N GLU A 189 6.76 -9.03 -10.79
CA GLU A 189 7.00 -10.16 -11.69
C GLU A 189 5.72 -10.98 -11.95
N LYS A 190 4.88 -11.13 -10.93
CA LYS A 190 3.62 -11.89 -11.02
C LYS A 190 2.51 -11.13 -11.77
N LEU A 191 2.50 -9.80 -11.70
CA LEU A 191 1.39 -8.97 -12.18
C LEU A 191 1.68 -8.22 -13.49
N GLU A 192 2.96 -8.07 -13.89
CA GLU A 192 3.35 -7.44 -15.15
C GLU A 192 2.67 -8.08 -16.39
N PRO A 193 2.52 -9.43 -16.49
CA PRO A 193 1.84 -10.06 -17.64
C PRO A 193 0.38 -9.62 -17.79
N PHE A 194 -0.22 -9.07 -16.74
CA PHE A 194 -1.60 -8.59 -16.73
C PHE A 194 -1.70 -7.05 -16.84
N HIS A 195 -0.62 -6.38 -17.24
CA HIS A 195 -0.54 -4.92 -17.34
C HIS A 195 -0.82 -4.19 -16.01
N ILE A 196 -0.41 -4.79 -14.90
CA ILE A 196 -0.45 -4.19 -13.57
C ILE A 196 0.98 -3.86 -13.14
N ALA A 197 1.27 -2.57 -12.98
CA ALA A 197 2.57 -2.13 -12.49
C ALA A 197 2.58 -2.05 -10.96
N VAL A 198 3.59 -2.62 -10.32
CA VAL A 198 3.78 -2.58 -8.86
C VAL A 198 5.09 -1.89 -8.54
N ASN A 199 5.03 -0.76 -7.83
CA ASN A 199 6.22 0.01 -7.47
C ASN A 199 6.19 0.39 -5.98
N ALA A 200 7.37 0.58 -5.40
CA ALA A 200 7.53 1.11 -4.05
C ALA A 200 8.05 2.55 -4.09
N CYS A 201 7.77 3.32 -3.04
CA CYS A 201 8.34 4.66 -2.91
C CYS A 201 8.56 5.07 -1.45
N HIS A 202 9.51 5.99 -1.26
CA HIS A 202 9.62 6.78 -0.05
C HIS A 202 8.78 8.07 -0.21
N PRO A 203 7.95 8.41 0.79
CA PRO A 203 7.12 9.61 0.71
C PRO A 203 7.88 10.89 1.07
N GLY A 204 9.05 10.79 1.71
CA GLY A 204 9.77 11.89 2.35
C GLY A 204 9.75 11.81 3.88
N ASP A 205 10.49 12.69 4.54
CA ASP A 205 10.56 12.78 6.01
C ASP A 205 9.43 13.64 6.55
N VAL A 206 8.21 13.12 6.45
CA VAL A 206 6.98 13.86 6.79
C VAL A 206 6.75 13.89 8.30
N ASN A 207 6.45 15.07 8.83
CA ASN A 207 5.99 15.22 10.21
C ASN A 207 4.59 14.58 10.35
N SER A 208 4.51 13.54 11.17
CA SER A 208 3.31 12.74 11.36
C SER A 208 3.33 12.05 12.72
N THR A 209 2.19 11.51 13.16
CA THR A 209 2.13 10.67 14.36
C THR A 209 3.11 9.49 14.27
N LEU A 210 3.27 8.91 13.07
CA LEU A 210 4.19 7.79 12.85
C LEU A 210 5.65 8.22 13.09
N SER A 211 6.13 9.30 12.46
CA SER A 211 7.49 9.79 12.62
C SER A 211 7.78 10.24 14.04
N ASN A 212 6.79 10.83 14.73
CA ASN A 212 6.90 11.21 16.13
C ASN A 212 6.99 9.99 17.06
N ASN A 213 6.28 8.91 16.79
CA ASN A 213 6.39 7.65 17.54
C ASN A 213 7.75 6.97 17.36
N LEU A 214 8.39 7.16 16.21
CA LEU A 214 9.76 6.71 15.93
C LEU A 214 10.85 7.67 16.46
N GLY A 215 10.46 8.86 16.92
CA GLY A 215 11.35 9.80 17.60
C GLY A 215 12.11 10.79 16.71
N PHE A 216 11.82 10.85 15.39
CA PHE A 216 12.55 11.78 14.50
C PHE A 216 11.73 12.99 13.99
N GLY A 217 10.42 13.02 14.21
CA GLY A 217 9.55 14.18 13.95
C GLY A 217 9.25 14.45 12.46
N GLY A 218 10.23 14.44 11.61
CA GLY A 218 10.11 14.83 10.21
C GLY A 218 10.04 16.36 9.99
N HIS A 219 10.39 16.80 8.79
CA HIS A 219 10.46 18.23 8.42
C HIS A 219 9.64 18.55 7.15
N GLU A 220 9.21 17.54 6.39
CA GLU A 220 8.39 17.75 5.20
C GLU A 220 6.90 17.81 5.56
N THR A 221 6.14 18.53 4.75
CA THR A 221 4.68 18.60 4.86
C THR A 221 4.02 17.34 4.32
N PRO A 222 2.78 17.01 4.74
CA PRO A 222 2.01 15.92 4.14
C PRO A 222 1.86 16.03 2.62
N ASP A 223 1.77 17.26 2.11
CA ASP A 223 1.65 17.53 0.66
C ASP A 223 2.93 17.22 -0.12
N GLN A 224 4.08 17.46 0.48
CA GLN A 224 5.38 17.03 -0.07
C GLN A 224 5.45 15.50 -0.06
N GLY A 225 5.07 14.88 1.06
CA GLY A 225 5.02 13.42 1.20
C GLY A 225 4.10 12.69 0.23
N ALA A 226 2.99 13.33 -0.16
CA ALA A 226 2.09 12.79 -1.17
C ALA A 226 2.65 12.87 -2.60
N GLY A 227 3.71 13.65 -2.83
CA GLY A 227 4.21 13.96 -4.16
C GLY A 227 4.64 12.74 -4.98
N THR A 228 5.46 11.86 -4.42
CA THR A 228 5.95 10.66 -5.12
C THR A 228 4.86 9.59 -5.29
N PRO A 229 4.07 9.20 -4.27
CA PRO A 229 2.97 8.26 -4.44
C PRO A 229 1.95 8.68 -5.49
N VAL A 230 1.51 9.96 -5.48
CA VAL A 230 0.55 10.49 -6.45
C VAL A 230 1.15 10.53 -7.85
N TRP A 231 2.41 10.93 -7.98
CA TRP A 231 3.09 10.91 -9.27
C TRP A 231 3.16 9.50 -9.85
N LEU A 232 3.49 8.48 -9.07
CA LEU A 232 3.45 7.07 -9.52
C LEU A 232 2.03 6.63 -9.90
N ALA A 233 1.01 7.09 -9.18
CA ALA A 233 -0.37 6.74 -9.47
C ALA A 233 -0.89 7.37 -10.77
N THR A 234 -0.39 8.54 -11.18
CA THR A 234 -0.97 9.35 -12.26
C THR A 234 -0.07 9.54 -13.47
N HIS A 235 1.26 9.63 -13.29
CA HIS A 235 2.22 9.87 -14.37
C HIS A 235 2.48 8.58 -15.19
N PRO A 236 2.73 8.67 -16.53
CA PRO A 236 2.98 7.50 -17.38
C PRO A 236 4.07 6.56 -16.88
N ILE A 237 5.13 7.07 -16.27
CA ILE A 237 6.25 6.26 -15.76
C ILE A 237 5.80 5.19 -14.77
N GLY A 238 4.80 5.49 -13.93
CA GLY A 238 4.27 4.56 -12.94
C GLY A 238 3.54 3.36 -13.56
N GLN A 239 3.19 3.42 -14.87
CA GLN A 239 2.65 2.30 -15.65
C GLN A 239 3.72 1.62 -16.50
N GLN A 240 4.66 2.39 -17.03
CA GLN A 240 5.70 1.91 -17.93
C GLN A 240 6.82 1.15 -17.20
N LYS A 241 6.98 1.42 -15.90
CA LYS A 241 7.99 0.80 -15.04
C LYS A 241 7.31 0.01 -13.94
N THR A 242 7.80 -1.19 -13.68
CA THR A 242 7.34 -2.05 -12.60
C THR A 242 8.52 -2.62 -11.81
N GLY A 243 8.31 -3.00 -10.54
CA GLY A 243 9.34 -3.53 -9.66
C GLY A 243 10.39 -2.51 -9.24
N ARG A 244 10.10 -1.21 -9.35
CA ARG A 244 11.03 -0.12 -9.07
C ARG A 244 10.76 0.54 -7.74
N TYR A 245 11.80 1.20 -7.22
CA TYR A 245 11.73 2.00 -6.02
C TYR A 245 12.04 3.47 -6.35
N TYR A 246 11.27 4.39 -5.75
CA TYR A 246 11.36 5.81 -6.06
C TYR A 246 11.46 6.67 -4.80
N GLU A 247 12.31 7.71 -4.89
CA GLU A 247 12.43 8.79 -3.91
C GLU A 247 12.34 10.12 -4.65
N HIS A 248 11.58 11.08 -4.13
CA HIS A 248 11.41 12.41 -4.72
C HIS A 248 11.13 12.38 -6.24
N ARG A 249 10.28 11.44 -6.71
CA ARG A 249 9.92 11.17 -8.13
C ARG A 249 11.10 10.71 -9.01
N ASN A 250 12.22 10.31 -8.44
CA ASN A 250 13.36 9.73 -9.14
C ASN A 250 13.47 8.24 -8.81
N GLU A 251 13.83 7.43 -9.80
CA GLU A 251 14.13 6.02 -9.58
C GLU A 251 15.40 5.91 -8.71
N ALA A 252 15.30 5.18 -7.61
CA ALA A 252 16.41 4.94 -6.68
C ALA A 252 16.76 3.44 -6.65
N THR A 253 17.99 3.13 -6.33
CA THR A 253 18.44 1.74 -6.25
C THR A 253 17.79 1.03 -5.08
N CYS A 254 17.16 -0.12 -5.35
CA CYS A 254 16.68 -1.04 -4.33
C CYS A 254 17.60 -2.26 -4.26
N THR A 255 18.51 -2.30 -3.29
CA THR A 255 19.41 -3.44 -3.10
C THR A 255 18.67 -4.68 -2.60
N PHE A 256 17.58 -4.51 -1.87
CA PHE A 256 16.79 -5.60 -1.26
C PHE A 256 16.08 -6.49 -2.29
N SER A 257 15.77 -5.98 -3.47
CA SER A 257 15.11 -6.74 -4.55
C SER A 257 16.09 -7.57 -5.40
N ARG A 258 17.40 -7.47 -5.15
CA ARG A 258 18.44 -8.21 -5.90
C ARG A 258 18.54 -9.67 -5.47
N ASP A 259 18.33 -9.94 -4.18
CA ASP A 259 18.29 -11.30 -3.64
C ASP A 259 16.93 -11.94 -3.92
N LYS A 260 16.82 -12.59 -5.07
CA LYS A 260 15.58 -13.24 -5.50
C LYS A 260 15.16 -14.39 -4.59
N GLN A 261 16.11 -15.07 -3.96
CA GLN A 261 15.81 -16.15 -3.02
C GLN A 261 15.11 -15.58 -1.78
N ALA A 262 15.66 -14.52 -1.18
CA ALA A 262 15.05 -13.87 -0.04
C ALA A 262 13.71 -13.22 -0.38
N VAL A 263 13.56 -12.62 -1.58
CA VAL A 263 12.30 -12.05 -2.07
C VAL A 263 11.21 -13.13 -2.17
N ASN A 264 11.53 -14.27 -2.78
CA ASN A 264 10.58 -15.39 -2.90
C ASN A 264 10.25 -16.02 -1.55
N ALA A 265 11.24 -16.20 -0.67
CA ALA A 265 11.02 -16.73 0.68
C ALA A 265 10.06 -15.83 1.48
N LEU A 266 10.24 -14.50 1.44
CA LEU A 266 9.31 -13.55 2.07
C LEU A 266 7.90 -13.64 1.50
N TYR A 267 7.78 -13.74 0.17
CA TYR A 267 6.48 -13.89 -0.49
C TYR A 267 5.74 -15.14 0.01
N GLU A 268 6.42 -16.30 0.01
CA GLU A 268 5.82 -17.56 0.47
C GLU A 268 5.46 -17.53 1.97
N ILE A 269 6.27 -16.89 2.80
CA ILE A 269 5.92 -16.69 4.22
C ILE A 269 4.61 -15.89 4.31
N CYS A 270 4.49 -14.75 3.63
CA CYS A 270 3.27 -13.94 3.66
C CYS A 270 2.04 -14.68 3.10
N ALA A 271 2.22 -15.47 2.05
CA ALA A 271 1.16 -16.32 1.48
C ALA A 271 0.67 -17.36 2.48
N ASN A 272 1.59 -18.00 3.21
CA ASN A 272 1.24 -18.97 4.25
C ASN A 272 0.45 -18.35 5.39
N TYR A 273 0.79 -17.14 5.85
CA TYR A 273 -0.02 -16.39 6.84
C TYR A 273 -1.45 -16.09 6.35
N SER A 274 -1.65 -15.97 5.06
CA SER A 274 -2.99 -15.77 4.48
C SER A 274 -3.77 -17.09 4.35
N ASN A 275 -3.10 -18.20 4.05
CA ASN A 275 -3.73 -19.50 3.88
C ASN A 275 -4.10 -20.18 5.21
N CYS A 276 -3.29 -20.04 6.25
CA CYS A 276 -3.54 -20.66 7.57
C CYS A 276 -4.86 -20.18 8.20
N ILE A 277 -5.25 -18.92 7.97
CA ILE A 277 -6.51 -18.37 8.50
C ILE A 277 -7.73 -18.92 7.73
N ASN A 278 -7.55 -19.38 6.49
CA ASN A 278 -8.61 -20.03 5.71
C ASN A 278 -8.86 -21.48 6.12
N GLY A 279 -7.85 -22.19 6.68
CA GLY A 279 -7.93 -23.60 7.08
C GLY A 279 -8.66 -23.86 8.40
N THR A 280 -8.78 -22.87 9.28
CA THR A 280 -9.41 -23.04 10.61
C THR A 280 -10.94 -22.99 10.61
N LYS A 281 -11.60 -22.83 9.47
CA LYS A 281 -13.07 -22.87 9.34
C LYS A 281 -13.63 -24.22 8.83
N GLY A 282 -12.79 -25.25 8.69
CA GLY A 282 -13.20 -26.56 8.14
C GLY A 282 -13.44 -27.67 9.16
N GLU A 283 -13.23 -27.48 10.44
CA GLU A 283 -13.31 -28.54 11.46
C GLU A 283 -14.31 -28.27 12.61
N GLU A 284 -15.35 -27.47 12.39
CA GLU A 284 -16.50 -27.43 13.29
C GLU A 284 -17.78 -27.68 12.47
N GLN A 285 -18.05 -28.97 12.22
CA GLN A 285 -19.38 -29.51 11.93
C GLN A 285 -19.60 -30.78 12.77
#